data_ffa50bcf8494ee904c096723b79ef85c
#
_entry.id   ffa50bcf8494ee904c096723b79ef85c
#
_cell.length_a   1.000
_cell.length_b   1.000
_cell.length_c   1.000
_cell.angle_alpha   90.00
_cell.angle_beta   90.00
_cell.angle_gamma   90.00
#
_symmetry.space_group_name_H-M   'P 1'
#
loop_
_entity.id
_entity.type
_entity.pdbx_description
1 polymer ?
#
loop_
_entity_poly.entity_id
_entity_poly.type
_entity_poly.pdbx_seq_one_letter_code
_entity_poly.pdbx_strand_id
1 'polypeptide(L)'
;MATKYWNNGAGDGSISNASNWSPSGAPSAGDVLIFAEGPLGSGSSDVVGGDYTSLGTLSEIRIGAGFTRSFGSSSSFVKIIADDVVSDSGGVVYLDVDCNTATSKVVVAGGASGVDFFYLRGDVQELRVTGGNGNMYVQATTGFSPGSGYTEVDAIVVSSAPDVFVNLGENVSSNDTLSMDSGTISSSCVIGTLDMYGGEFTQYATAALTAVNVYGVSTFKHTGTGTITTLTVSNGSAVFRDNQSDGVTVTNATINGGTIDLSSSLQNITFTNNIISNGGAVLPPLGGTVAISY
;
A
#
# COMPACT_ATOMS: atom_id res chain seq x y z
N MET A 1 -19.57 -21.02 -11.02
CA MET A 1 -19.46 -19.55 -10.86
C MET A 1 -20.85 -19.00 -10.56
N ALA A 2 -21.06 -18.51 -9.37
CA ALA A 2 -22.31 -17.86 -8.95
C ALA A 2 -22.00 -16.51 -8.33
N THR A 3 -22.96 -15.58 -8.39
CA THR A 3 -22.89 -14.35 -7.62
C THR A 3 -23.64 -14.54 -6.32
N LYS A 4 -22.98 -14.30 -5.21
CA LYS A 4 -23.48 -14.45 -3.84
C LYS A 4 -23.57 -13.08 -3.17
N TYR A 5 -24.73 -12.74 -2.66
CA TYR A 5 -24.96 -11.49 -1.93
C TYR A 5 -25.01 -11.77 -0.44
N TRP A 6 -24.23 -11.06 0.34
CA TRP A 6 -24.17 -11.14 1.80
C TRP A 6 -25.47 -10.63 2.42
N ASN A 7 -26.09 -11.43 3.26
CA ASN A 7 -27.30 -11.05 4.00
C ASN A 7 -27.22 -11.39 5.50
N ASN A 8 -26.18 -12.14 5.92
CA ASN A 8 -26.01 -12.62 7.30
C ASN A 8 -27.27 -13.27 7.90
N GLY A 9 -27.97 -14.07 7.11
CA GLY A 9 -29.26 -14.67 7.52
C GLY A 9 -29.16 -15.61 8.72
N ALA A 10 -27.99 -16.20 8.97
CA ALA A 10 -27.71 -16.98 10.17
C ALA A 10 -27.37 -16.12 11.40
N GLY A 11 -26.94 -14.87 11.21
CA GLY A 11 -26.55 -13.94 12.27
C GLY A 11 -25.19 -14.24 12.91
N ASP A 12 -24.40 -15.15 12.35
CA ASP A 12 -23.10 -15.59 12.90
C ASP A 12 -21.89 -14.89 12.27
N GLY A 13 -22.10 -14.07 11.22
CA GLY A 13 -21.05 -13.34 10.52
C GLY A 13 -20.08 -14.20 9.69
N SER A 14 -20.31 -15.51 9.58
CA SER A 14 -19.38 -16.44 8.93
C SER A 14 -19.59 -16.49 7.41
N ILE A 15 -18.51 -16.27 6.64
CA ILE A 15 -18.52 -16.36 5.16
C ILE A 15 -18.86 -17.79 4.70
N SER A 16 -18.43 -18.81 5.43
CA SER A 16 -18.68 -20.22 5.05
C SER A 16 -20.09 -20.70 5.32
N ASN A 17 -20.91 -19.96 6.07
CA ASN A 17 -22.28 -20.37 6.37
C ASN A 17 -23.22 -20.12 5.20
N ALA A 18 -23.82 -21.19 4.69
CA ALA A 18 -24.74 -21.16 3.54
C ALA A 18 -25.94 -20.22 3.71
N SER A 19 -26.41 -20.04 4.95
CA SER A 19 -27.58 -19.22 5.26
C SER A 19 -27.28 -17.71 5.26
N ASN A 20 -26.01 -17.33 5.18
CA ASN A 20 -25.58 -15.92 5.14
C ASN A 20 -25.58 -15.33 3.71
N TRP A 21 -26.04 -16.11 2.74
CA TRP A 21 -25.95 -15.73 1.32
C TRP A 21 -27.30 -15.79 0.59
N SER A 22 -27.45 -14.96 -0.40
CA SER A 22 -28.51 -14.99 -1.40
C SER A 22 -27.92 -15.08 -2.82
N PRO A 23 -28.22 -16.13 -3.61
CA PRO A 23 -28.95 -17.33 -3.24
C PRO A 23 -28.24 -18.13 -2.15
N SER A 24 -29.01 -18.85 -1.34
CA SER A 24 -28.49 -19.68 -0.23
C SER A 24 -27.51 -20.75 -0.76
N GLY A 25 -26.53 -21.06 0.06
CA GLY A 25 -25.46 -22.01 -0.21
C GLY A 25 -24.10 -21.38 0.13
N ALA A 26 -23.20 -22.17 0.72
CA ALA A 26 -21.83 -21.71 0.97
C ALA A 26 -21.14 -21.28 -0.33
N PRO A 27 -20.31 -20.25 -0.29
CA PRO A 27 -19.45 -19.91 -1.43
C PRO A 27 -18.51 -21.07 -1.79
N SER A 28 -18.09 -21.08 -3.04
CA SER A 28 -17.15 -22.06 -3.58
C SER A 28 -16.24 -21.42 -4.63
N ALA A 29 -15.21 -22.15 -5.03
CA ALA A 29 -14.28 -21.70 -6.06
C ALA A 29 -14.99 -21.16 -7.31
N GLY A 30 -14.50 -20.03 -7.80
CA GLY A 30 -15.04 -19.33 -8.96
C GLY A 30 -16.26 -18.43 -8.67
N ASP A 31 -16.76 -18.36 -7.44
CA ASP A 31 -17.89 -17.50 -7.11
C ASP A 31 -17.45 -16.03 -6.93
N VAL A 32 -18.40 -15.11 -7.14
CA VAL A 32 -18.28 -13.68 -6.84
C VAL A 32 -19.03 -13.38 -5.56
N LEU A 33 -18.37 -12.80 -4.58
CA LEU A 33 -18.96 -12.41 -3.30
C LEU A 33 -19.21 -10.91 -3.26
N ILE A 34 -20.44 -10.50 -2.93
CA ILE A 34 -20.84 -9.09 -2.85
C ILE A 34 -21.33 -8.78 -1.44
N PHE A 35 -20.60 -7.90 -0.77
CA PHE A 35 -20.94 -7.29 0.51
C PHE A 35 -21.42 -5.85 0.24
N ALA A 36 -22.72 -5.63 0.34
CA ALA A 36 -23.33 -4.31 0.10
C ALA A 36 -24.60 -4.19 0.95
N GLU A 37 -24.98 -2.96 1.29
CA GLU A 37 -26.33 -2.70 1.78
C GLU A 37 -27.31 -2.65 0.59
N GLY A 38 -28.48 -3.20 0.79
CA GLY A 38 -29.55 -3.18 -0.22
C GLY A 38 -30.62 -4.21 0.09
N PRO A 39 -31.72 -4.25 -0.71
CA PRO A 39 -32.84 -5.16 -0.46
C PRO A 39 -32.44 -6.65 -0.50
N LEU A 40 -31.25 -6.97 -0.96
CA LEU A 40 -30.69 -8.32 -0.96
C LEU A 40 -29.62 -8.52 0.11
N GLY A 41 -29.14 -7.45 0.77
CA GLY A 41 -28.06 -7.49 1.76
C GLY A 41 -28.41 -6.67 2.99
N SER A 42 -29.45 -7.04 3.73
CA SER A 42 -29.80 -6.39 5.00
C SER A 42 -28.92 -6.86 6.17
N GLY A 43 -27.74 -7.39 5.89
CA GLY A 43 -26.76 -7.83 6.87
C GLY A 43 -26.18 -6.65 7.65
N SER A 44 -26.82 -6.29 8.75
CA SER A 44 -26.37 -5.23 9.65
C SER A 44 -25.22 -5.67 10.57
N SER A 45 -24.59 -6.80 10.33
CA SER A 45 -23.61 -7.41 11.21
C SER A 45 -22.23 -7.49 10.56
N ASP A 46 -21.21 -7.44 11.39
CA ASP A 46 -19.83 -7.60 11.01
C ASP A 46 -19.59 -8.96 10.32
N VAL A 47 -18.64 -8.99 9.40
CA VAL A 47 -18.09 -10.25 8.89
C VAL A 47 -17.02 -10.71 9.89
N VAL A 48 -17.16 -11.93 10.38
CA VAL A 48 -16.21 -12.49 11.33
C VAL A 48 -14.92 -12.85 10.62
N GLY A 49 -13.80 -12.43 11.19
CA GLY A 49 -12.49 -12.84 10.74
C GLY A 49 -12.27 -14.34 10.93
N GLY A 50 -11.46 -14.95 10.10
CA GLY A 50 -11.15 -16.37 10.13
C GLY A 50 -10.50 -16.85 8.83
N ASP A 51 -10.14 -18.12 8.80
CA ASP A 51 -9.55 -18.76 7.62
C ASP A 51 -10.65 -19.37 6.74
N TYR A 52 -10.86 -18.77 5.57
CA TYR A 52 -11.82 -19.17 4.55
C TYR A 52 -11.14 -19.70 3.28
N THR A 53 -9.84 -20.03 3.31
CA THR A 53 -9.09 -20.56 2.16
C THR A 53 -9.66 -21.88 1.64
N SER A 54 -10.35 -22.64 2.51
CA SER A 54 -11.04 -23.88 2.12
C SER A 54 -12.19 -23.69 1.12
N LEU A 55 -12.66 -22.45 0.90
CA LEU A 55 -13.64 -22.15 -0.15
C LEU A 55 -13.03 -22.25 -1.55
N GLY A 56 -11.69 -22.30 -1.65
CA GLY A 56 -10.94 -22.25 -2.90
C GLY A 56 -10.86 -20.83 -3.47
N THR A 57 -10.25 -20.68 -4.64
CA THR A 57 -10.07 -19.38 -5.28
C THR A 57 -11.41 -18.80 -5.74
N LEU A 58 -11.82 -17.68 -5.17
CA LEU A 58 -12.98 -16.90 -5.59
C LEU A 58 -12.62 -16.07 -6.82
N SER A 59 -13.57 -15.84 -7.73
CA SER A 59 -13.32 -14.97 -8.88
C SER A 59 -13.22 -13.50 -8.47
N GLU A 60 -14.03 -13.08 -7.49
CA GLU A 60 -14.01 -11.69 -7.03
C GLU A 60 -14.66 -11.54 -5.65
N ILE A 61 -14.15 -10.58 -4.89
CA ILE A 61 -14.77 -10.07 -3.67
C ILE A 61 -15.06 -8.57 -3.87
N ARG A 62 -16.33 -8.17 -3.72
CA ARG A 62 -16.75 -6.77 -3.74
C ARG A 62 -17.28 -6.36 -2.37
N ILE A 63 -16.66 -5.31 -1.79
CA ILE A 63 -17.14 -4.69 -0.55
C ILE A 63 -17.58 -3.27 -0.93
N GLY A 64 -18.88 -3.07 -1.08
CA GLY A 64 -19.44 -1.81 -1.58
C GLY A 64 -19.55 -0.72 -0.51
N ALA A 65 -19.75 0.53 -0.94
CA ALA A 65 -19.86 1.72 -0.09
C ALA A 65 -20.97 1.64 0.96
N GLY A 66 -22.04 0.89 0.68
CA GLY A 66 -23.11 0.63 1.62
C GLY A 66 -22.75 -0.36 2.74
N PHE A 67 -21.63 -1.06 2.66
CA PHE A 67 -21.17 -1.93 3.73
C PHE A 67 -20.42 -1.10 4.76
N THR A 68 -21.11 -0.71 5.83
CA THR A 68 -20.59 0.20 6.89
C THR A 68 -20.13 -0.54 8.14
N ARG A 69 -20.06 -1.86 8.07
CA ARG A 69 -19.66 -2.76 9.17
C ARG A 69 -18.21 -3.17 9.06
N SER A 70 -17.69 -3.82 10.08
CA SER A 70 -16.33 -4.38 10.03
C SER A 70 -16.28 -5.65 9.20
N PHE A 71 -15.28 -5.73 8.33
CA PHE A 71 -14.90 -6.92 7.59
C PHE A 71 -13.66 -7.51 8.26
N GLY A 72 -13.84 -8.48 9.15
CA GLY A 72 -12.81 -8.95 10.06
C GLY A 72 -12.56 -8.02 11.25
N SER A 73 -11.44 -8.22 11.92
CA SER A 73 -10.98 -7.40 13.04
C SER A 73 -9.45 -7.35 13.12
N SER A 74 -8.90 -6.45 13.93
CA SER A 74 -7.46 -6.34 14.16
C SER A 74 -6.81 -7.61 14.73
N SER A 75 -7.58 -8.42 15.46
CA SER A 75 -7.14 -9.71 16.02
C SER A 75 -7.48 -10.91 15.13
N SER A 76 -8.37 -10.74 14.15
CA SER A 76 -8.81 -11.82 13.27
C SER A 76 -9.17 -11.27 11.89
N PHE A 77 -8.22 -11.33 10.98
CA PHE A 77 -8.40 -10.94 9.58
C PHE A 77 -9.28 -11.96 8.85
N VAL A 78 -9.98 -11.52 7.82
CA VAL A 78 -10.61 -12.43 6.85
C VAL A 78 -9.52 -12.94 5.93
N LYS A 79 -9.17 -14.22 6.06
CA LYS A 79 -8.20 -14.90 5.20
C LYS A 79 -8.89 -15.63 4.08
N ILE A 80 -8.55 -15.31 2.83
CA ILE A 80 -9.26 -15.81 1.66
C ILE A 80 -8.35 -15.82 0.41
N ILE A 81 -8.70 -16.64 -0.57
CA ILE A 81 -8.03 -16.66 -1.88
C ILE A 81 -9.00 -16.07 -2.91
N ALA A 82 -8.57 -15.08 -3.68
CA ALA A 82 -9.40 -14.45 -4.69
C ALA A 82 -8.55 -13.95 -5.88
N ASP A 83 -9.12 -13.99 -7.09
CA ASP A 83 -8.48 -13.38 -8.27
C ASP A 83 -8.53 -11.85 -8.18
N ASP A 84 -9.67 -11.28 -7.79
CA ASP A 84 -9.82 -9.83 -7.64
C ASP A 84 -10.52 -9.47 -6.32
N VAL A 85 -10.09 -8.34 -5.74
CA VAL A 85 -10.80 -7.70 -4.61
C VAL A 85 -11.05 -6.24 -4.96
N VAL A 86 -12.29 -5.78 -4.79
CA VAL A 86 -12.67 -4.37 -4.94
C VAL A 86 -13.34 -3.91 -3.65
N SER A 87 -12.78 -2.91 -2.99
CA SER A 87 -13.33 -2.32 -1.78
C SER A 87 -13.62 -0.84 -1.95
N ASP A 88 -14.87 -0.48 -1.73
CA ASP A 88 -15.37 0.89 -1.54
C ASP A 88 -16.11 0.95 -0.19
N SER A 89 -15.64 0.19 0.79
CA SER A 89 -16.33 -0.02 2.06
C SER A 89 -16.47 1.26 2.87
N GLY A 90 -17.66 1.51 3.40
CA GLY A 90 -17.88 2.54 4.42
C GLY A 90 -17.48 2.11 5.85
N GLY A 91 -17.10 0.85 6.04
CA GLY A 91 -16.59 0.28 7.29
C GLY A 91 -15.10 -0.04 7.23
N VAL A 92 -14.57 -0.60 8.32
CA VAL A 92 -13.16 -1.00 8.40
C VAL A 92 -12.96 -2.40 7.84
N VAL A 93 -11.96 -2.57 6.99
CA VAL A 93 -11.63 -3.85 6.34
C VAL A 93 -10.29 -4.38 6.88
N TYR A 94 -10.31 -5.61 7.37
CA TYR A 94 -9.14 -6.39 7.76
C TYR A 94 -9.05 -7.62 6.87
N LEU A 95 -8.24 -7.53 5.82
CA LEU A 95 -8.14 -8.53 4.76
C LEU A 95 -6.75 -9.16 4.71
N ASP A 96 -6.74 -10.49 4.67
CA ASP A 96 -5.57 -11.31 4.42
C ASP A 96 -5.85 -12.12 3.16
N VAL A 97 -5.33 -11.70 2.02
CA VAL A 97 -5.70 -12.26 0.73
C VAL A 97 -4.51 -12.81 -0.02
N ASP A 98 -4.68 -13.98 -0.60
CA ASP A 98 -3.83 -14.52 -1.65
C ASP A 98 -4.49 -14.15 -3.01
N CYS A 99 -3.86 -13.19 -3.71
CA CYS A 99 -4.33 -12.53 -4.90
C CYS A 99 -3.13 -12.29 -5.84
N ASN A 100 -2.42 -13.39 -6.18
CA ASN A 100 -1.09 -13.34 -6.80
C ASN A 100 -1.01 -13.92 -8.22
N THR A 101 -2.14 -14.08 -8.91
CA THR A 101 -2.08 -14.42 -10.34
C THR A 101 -1.71 -13.18 -11.17
N ALA A 102 -1.11 -13.36 -12.34
CA ALA A 102 -0.55 -12.28 -13.17
C ALA A 102 -1.52 -11.13 -13.53
N THR A 103 -2.82 -11.31 -13.34
CA THR A 103 -3.85 -10.30 -13.61
C THR A 103 -4.65 -9.91 -12.38
N SER A 104 -4.34 -10.51 -11.24
CA SER A 104 -5.06 -10.30 -9.99
C SER A 104 -4.73 -8.94 -9.36
N LYS A 105 -5.73 -8.35 -8.69
CA LYS A 105 -5.54 -7.06 -8.03
C LYS A 105 -6.44 -6.87 -6.81
N VAL A 106 -5.94 -6.09 -5.88
CA VAL A 106 -6.73 -5.49 -4.81
C VAL A 106 -6.92 -4.01 -5.14
N VAL A 107 -8.17 -3.59 -5.36
CA VAL A 107 -8.53 -2.20 -5.64
C VAL A 107 -9.22 -1.61 -4.42
N VAL A 108 -8.66 -0.54 -3.87
CA VAL A 108 -9.25 0.25 -2.78
C VAL A 108 -9.73 1.56 -3.36
N ALA A 109 -11.03 1.68 -3.57
CA ALA A 109 -11.68 2.81 -4.23
C ALA A 109 -12.34 3.80 -3.25
N GLY A 110 -12.51 3.40 -1.98
CA GLY A 110 -13.12 4.21 -0.94
C GLY A 110 -12.75 3.72 0.44
N GLY A 111 -13.22 4.43 1.44
CA GLY A 111 -13.01 4.11 2.84
C GLY A 111 -13.75 5.07 3.77
N ALA A 112 -13.90 4.68 5.04
CA ALA A 112 -14.50 5.53 6.06
C ALA A 112 -13.66 6.80 6.29
N SER A 113 -14.31 7.96 6.28
CA SER A 113 -13.63 9.25 6.42
C SER A 113 -13.00 9.43 7.80
N GLY A 114 -11.74 9.88 7.82
CA GLY A 114 -11.06 10.37 9.02
C GLY A 114 -10.61 9.30 10.01
N VAL A 115 -10.61 8.02 9.61
CA VAL A 115 -10.21 6.88 10.43
C VAL A 115 -9.35 5.89 9.65
N ASP A 116 -8.78 4.92 10.34
CA ASP A 116 -8.15 3.77 9.72
C ASP A 116 -9.22 2.90 9.06
N PHE A 117 -9.14 2.72 7.74
CA PHE A 117 -10.24 2.08 7.02
C PHE A 117 -9.88 0.76 6.33
N PHE A 118 -8.60 0.51 6.05
CA PHE A 118 -8.21 -0.70 5.34
C PHE A 118 -6.87 -1.24 5.86
N TYR A 119 -6.86 -2.52 6.19
CA TYR A 119 -5.68 -3.26 6.61
C TYR A 119 -5.50 -4.46 5.68
N LEU A 120 -4.39 -4.47 4.94
CA LEU A 120 -4.06 -5.49 3.96
C LEU A 120 -2.91 -6.36 4.44
N ARG A 121 -3.04 -7.66 4.22
CA ARG A 121 -2.02 -8.70 4.39
C ARG A 121 -2.12 -9.70 3.26
N GLY A 122 -1.10 -10.52 3.10
CA GLY A 122 -1.08 -11.64 2.18
C GLY A 122 -0.15 -11.43 1.00
N ASP A 123 -0.43 -12.11 -0.09
CA ASP A 123 0.35 -12.11 -1.32
C ASP A 123 -0.52 -11.49 -2.44
N VAL A 124 -0.10 -10.33 -2.96
CA VAL A 124 -0.90 -9.49 -3.85
C VAL A 124 -0.08 -9.08 -5.07
N GLN A 125 -0.55 -9.42 -6.26
CA GLN A 125 0.11 -9.04 -7.50
C GLN A 125 0.09 -7.53 -7.75
N GLU A 126 -1.07 -6.89 -7.58
CA GLU A 126 -1.20 -5.43 -7.70
C GLU A 126 -2.13 -4.89 -6.61
N LEU A 127 -1.64 -3.91 -5.85
CA LEU A 127 -2.46 -3.06 -5.00
C LEU A 127 -2.71 -1.73 -5.69
N ARG A 128 -3.97 -1.41 -5.95
CA ARG A 128 -4.39 -0.15 -6.54
C ARG A 128 -5.26 0.65 -5.58
N VAL A 129 -4.80 1.83 -5.18
CA VAL A 129 -5.55 2.75 -4.33
C VAL A 129 -6.03 3.93 -5.18
N THR A 130 -7.34 4.05 -5.35
CA THR A 130 -7.95 5.06 -6.24
C THR A 130 -8.91 6.00 -5.50
N GLY A 131 -9.05 5.85 -4.19
CA GLY A 131 -9.90 6.69 -3.36
C GLY A 131 -9.78 6.34 -1.90
N GLY A 132 -10.53 7.06 -1.09
CA GLY A 132 -10.54 6.95 0.36
C GLY A 132 -10.25 8.29 1.03
N ASN A 133 -10.46 8.35 2.35
CA ASN A 133 -10.15 9.51 3.17
C ASN A 133 -9.76 9.03 4.56
N GLY A 134 -8.49 8.73 4.77
CA GLY A 134 -7.96 8.21 6.03
C GLY A 134 -6.75 7.33 5.83
N ASN A 135 -6.48 6.45 6.80
CA ASN A 135 -5.28 5.63 6.81
C ASN A 135 -5.56 4.22 6.27
N MET A 136 -4.68 3.79 5.40
CA MET A 136 -4.57 2.41 4.94
C MET A 136 -3.24 1.83 5.39
N TYR A 137 -3.25 0.57 5.82
CA TYR A 137 -2.06 -0.14 6.27
C TYR A 137 -1.82 -1.39 5.43
N VAL A 138 -0.66 -1.50 4.84
CA VAL A 138 -0.12 -2.73 4.27
C VAL A 138 0.90 -3.27 5.26
N GLN A 139 0.54 -4.34 5.96
CA GLN A 139 1.31 -4.84 7.08
C GLN A 139 1.74 -6.28 6.86
N ALA A 140 3.00 -6.56 7.15
CA ALA A 140 3.40 -7.91 7.47
C ALA A 140 2.91 -8.27 8.86
N THR A 141 2.48 -9.49 9.05
CA THR A 141 2.17 -10.04 10.36
C THR A 141 3.25 -10.96 10.87
N THR A 142 3.68 -10.70 12.09
CA THR A 142 4.34 -11.74 12.88
C THR A 142 3.34 -12.86 13.15
N GLY A 143 3.58 -14.05 12.62
CA GLY A 143 2.81 -15.25 12.95
C GLY A 143 1.77 -15.69 11.95
N PHE A 144 1.63 -15.04 10.80
CA PHE A 144 0.74 -15.47 9.74
C PHE A 144 1.57 -15.99 8.54
N SER A 145 1.41 -17.27 8.25
CA SER A 145 2.08 -17.89 7.11
C SER A 145 1.09 -18.04 5.96
N PRO A 146 1.37 -17.42 4.81
CA PRO A 146 1.65 -18.18 3.64
C PRO A 146 3.18 -18.32 3.56
N GLY A 147 3.70 -19.40 4.05
CA GLY A 147 5.09 -19.87 3.88
C GLY A 147 6.28 -19.01 4.32
N SER A 148 6.20 -17.68 4.42
CA SER A 148 7.36 -16.81 4.68
C SER A 148 7.17 -15.70 5.72
N GLY A 149 5.97 -15.46 6.19
CA GLY A 149 5.71 -14.40 7.20
C GLY A 149 5.82 -12.96 6.69
N TYR A 150 5.88 -12.77 5.37
CA TYR A 150 5.88 -11.46 4.72
C TYR A 150 4.57 -11.20 4.02
N THR A 151 4.14 -9.94 3.99
CA THR A 151 3.17 -9.46 3.01
C THR A 151 3.95 -9.13 1.74
N GLU A 152 3.58 -9.74 0.63
CA GLU A 152 4.19 -9.49 -0.67
C GLU A 152 3.22 -8.67 -1.52
N VAL A 153 3.71 -7.59 -2.12
CA VAL A 153 2.94 -6.78 -3.07
C VAL A 153 3.88 -6.43 -4.22
N ASP A 154 3.66 -7.01 -5.39
CA ASP A 154 4.57 -6.82 -6.53
C ASP A 154 4.49 -5.42 -7.11
N ALA A 155 3.29 -4.87 -7.23
CA ALA A 155 3.07 -3.52 -7.72
C ALA A 155 2.10 -2.73 -6.84
N ILE A 156 2.44 -1.47 -6.56
CA ILE A 156 1.58 -0.54 -5.84
C ILE A 156 1.30 0.67 -6.73
N VAL A 157 0.03 0.99 -6.93
CA VAL A 157 -0.42 2.17 -7.67
C VAL A 157 -1.33 3.01 -6.77
N VAL A 158 -0.94 4.25 -6.48
CA VAL A 158 -1.79 5.23 -5.77
C VAL A 158 -2.14 6.36 -6.71
N SER A 159 -3.40 6.46 -7.11
CA SER A 159 -3.86 7.43 -8.09
C SER A 159 -5.19 8.05 -7.72
N SER A 160 -5.35 9.36 -7.95
CA SER A 160 -6.59 10.09 -7.69
C SER A 160 -7.10 9.98 -6.24
N ALA A 161 -6.19 9.79 -5.28
CA ALA A 161 -6.48 9.56 -3.87
C ALA A 161 -5.77 10.59 -2.96
N PRO A 162 -6.07 11.90 -3.07
CA PRO A 162 -5.30 12.95 -2.40
C PRO A 162 -5.38 12.90 -0.87
N ASP A 163 -6.47 12.37 -0.32
CA ASP A 163 -6.74 12.33 1.12
C ASP A 163 -6.40 10.99 1.76
N VAL A 164 -5.72 10.10 1.02
CA VAL A 164 -5.32 8.78 1.52
C VAL A 164 -3.90 8.81 2.07
N PHE A 165 -3.74 8.19 3.23
CA PHE A 165 -2.47 7.88 3.86
C PHE A 165 -2.20 6.38 3.75
N VAL A 166 -1.20 5.97 2.96
CA VAL A 166 -0.80 4.57 2.85
C VAL A 166 0.45 4.31 3.69
N ASN A 167 0.35 3.39 4.63
CA ASN A 167 1.45 2.98 5.47
C ASN A 167 1.97 1.60 5.04
N LEU A 168 3.20 1.53 4.55
CA LEU A 168 3.88 0.30 4.16
C LEU A 168 4.83 -0.12 5.29
N GLY A 169 4.54 -1.24 5.93
CA GLY A 169 5.33 -1.76 7.06
C GLY A 169 6.69 -2.31 6.63
N GLU A 170 7.61 -2.51 7.58
CA GLU A 170 8.98 -2.95 7.34
C GLU A 170 9.11 -4.35 6.71
N ASN A 171 8.11 -5.20 6.89
CA ASN A 171 8.09 -6.56 6.35
C ASN A 171 7.20 -6.69 5.10
N VAL A 172 6.82 -5.60 4.48
CA VAL A 172 6.21 -5.61 3.15
C VAL A 172 7.34 -5.71 2.14
N SER A 173 7.32 -6.72 1.30
CA SER A 173 8.16 -6.74 0.11
C SER A 173 7.36 -6.19 -1.06
N SER A 174 7.74 -5.01 -1.52
CA SER A 174 7.33 -4.50 -2.83
C SER A 174 8.51 -4.71 -3.76
N ASN A 175 8.47 -5.78 -4.52
CA ASN A 175 9.66 -6.18 -5.26
C ASN A 175 9.90 -5.33 -6.49
N ASP A 176 8.86 -4.81 -7.14
CA ASP A 176 9.03 -4.23 -8.47
C ASP A 176 8.76 -2.74 -8.53
N THR A 177 7.54 -2.28 -8.39
CA THR A 177 7.21 -0.89 -8.67
C THR A 177 6.20 -0.29 -7.70
N LEU A 178 6.45 0.94 -7.29
CA LEU A 178 5.47 1.80 -6.67
C LEU A 178 5.30 3.05 -7.54
N SER A 179 4.08 3.32 -7.99
CA SER A 179 3.73 4.51 -8.76
C SER A 179 2.67 5.33 -8.02
N MET A 180 2.87 6.65 -7.92
CA MET A 180 1.90 7.54 -7.30
C MET A 180 1.74 8.87 -8.04
N ASP A 181 0.50 9.35 -8.15
CA ASP A 181 0.18 10.69 -8.67
C ASP A 181 -0.48 11.59 -7.62
N SER A 182 -0.82 11.05 -6.45
CA SER A 182 -1.50 11.76 -5.37
C SER A 182 -1.35 11.02 -4.04
N GLY A 183 -1.88 11.60 -2.97
CA GLY A 183 -1.88 11.01 -1.63
C GLY A 183 -0.56 11.14 -0.89
N THR A 184 -0.49 10.47 0.23
CA THR A 184 0.72 10.41 1.07
C THR A 184 1.06 8.95 1.36
N ILE A 185 2.31 8.57 1.12
CA ILE A 185 2.82 7.24 1.42
C ILE A 185 3.95 7.32 2.42
N SER A 186 3.86 6.48 3.44
CA SER A 186 4.88 6.27 4.47
C SER A 186 5.41 4.86 4.32
N SER A 187 6.71 4.69 4.10
CA SER A 187 7.30 3.39 3.83
C SER A 187 8.46 3.06 4.75
N SER A 188 8.48 1.83 5.24
CA SER A 188 9.61 1.22 5.92
C SER A 188 10.12 -0.03 5.18
N CYS A 189 9.63 -0.30 3.97
CA CYS A 189 9.98 -1.48 3.18
C CYS A 189 10.97 -1.16 2.05
N VAL A 190 11.54 -2.21 1.48
CA VAL A 190 12.38 -2.14 0.28
C VAL A 190 11.49 -1.94 -0.95
N ILE A 191 11.86 -1.00 -1.81
CA ILE A 191 11.15 -0.72 -3.06
C ILE A 191 12.15 -0.76 -4.21
N GLY A 192 11.84 -1.52 -5.26
CA GLY A 192 12.65 -1.60 -6.47
C GLY A 192 12.63 -0.25 -7.22
N THR A 193 11.48 0.15 -7.72
CA THR A 193 11.31 1.43 -8.42
C THR A 193 10.18 2.23 -7.81
N LEU A 194 10.46 3.49 -7.48
CA LEU A 194 9.48 4.49 -7.04
C LEU A 194 9.33 5.55 -8.12
N ASP A 195 8.14 5.64 -8.73
CA ASP A 195 7.77 6.66 -9.70
C ASP A 195 6.73 7.62 -9.11
N MET A 196 7.12 8.87 -8.89
CA MET A 196 6.27 9.89 -8.29
C MET A 196 5.90 10.96 -9.32
N TYR A 197 4.63 11.06 -9.66
CA TYR A 197 4.05 12.09 -10.53
C TYR A 197 3.31 13.17 -9.76
N GLY A 198 3.02 12.92 -8.48
CA GLY A 198 2.37 13.82 -7.54
C GLY A 198 2.36 13.24 -6.13
N GLY A 199 1.89 14.01 -5.15
CA GLY A 199 1.80 13.57 -3.76
C GLY A 199 3.10 13.62 -2.97
N GLU A 200 3.09 12.98 -1.81
CA GLU A 200 4.23 12.93 -0.89
C GLU A 200 4.58 11.48 -0.53
N PHE A 201 5.84 11.13 -0.68
CA PHE A 201 6.38 9.84 -0.24
C PHE A 201 7.46 10.05 0.82
N THR A 202 7.37 9.34 1.93
CA THR A 202 8.39 9.36 2.99
C THR A 202 8.96 7.97 3.22
N GLN A 203 10.26 7.80 2.99
CA GLN A 203 11.00 6.59 3.34
C GLN A 203 11.55 6.72 4.75
N TYR A 204 11.20 5.76 5.60
CA TYR A 204 11.75 5.57 6.93
C TYR A 204 12.70 4.36 6.95
N ALA A 205 13.41 4.18 8.06
CA ALA A 205 14.24 3.02 8.32
C ALA A 205 15.43 2.82 7.36
N THR A 206 16.00 1.62 7.38
CA THR A 206 17.21 1.24 6.65
C THR A 206 16.94 0.61 5.29
N ALA A 207 15.68 0.56 4.87
CA ALA A 207 15.28 -0.11 3.64
C ALA A 207 15.83 0.61 2.40
N ALA A 208 16.39 -0.18 1.47
CA ALA A 208 16.99 0.35 0.25
C ALA A 208 15.94 0.66 -0.82
N LEU A 209 16.23 1.65 -1.66
CA LEU A 209 15.49 2.00 -2.87
C LEU A 209 16.42 1.83 -4.08
N THR A 210 16.02 1.03 -5.08
CA THR A 210 16.87 0.85 -6.25
C THR A 210 16.77 2.05 -7.19
N ALA A 211 15.56 2.48 -7.54
CA ALA A 211 15.36 3.68 -8.35
C ALA A 211 14.28 4.58 -7.74
N VAL A 212 14.54 5.88 -7.70
CA VAL A 212 13.60 6.91 -7.26
C VAL A 212 13.50 7.97 -8.33
N ASN A 213 12.33 8.12 -8.92
CA ASN A 213 12.04 9.09 -9.96
C ASN A 213 10.97 10.07 -9.45
N VAL A 214 11.35 11.33 -9.31
CA VAL A 214 10.50 12.39 -8.74
C VAL A 214 10.15 13.38 -9.85
N TYR A 215 8.89 13.40 -10.27
CA TYR A 215 8.39 14.24 -11.35
C TYR A 215 7.40 15.30 -10.86
N GLY A 216 7.27 16.39 -11.59
CA GLY A 216 6.21 17.38 -11.40
C GLY A 216 6.23 18.03 -10.01
N VAL A 217 5.10 18.04 -9.34
CA VAL A 217 4.92 18.67 -8.01
C VAL A 217 5.04 17.70 -6.85
N SER A 218 5.67 16.56 -7.06
CA SER A 218 5.84 15.53 -6.03
C SER A 218 6.98 15.84 -5.06
N THR A 219 6.85 15.33 -3.84
CA THR A 219 7.87 15.47 -2.79
C THR A 219 8.28 14.10 -2.26
N PHE A 220 9.50 13.71 -2.55
CA PHE A 220 10.15 12.57 -1.94
C PHE A 220 10.88 13.00 -0.67
N LYS A 221 10.66 12.32 0.45
CA LYS A 221 11.37 12.55 1.71
C LYS A 221 12.12 11.28 2.11
N HIS A 222 13.39 11.42 2.42
CA HIS A 222 14.20 10.36 2.97
C HIS A 222 14.62 10.72 4.39
N THR A 223 14.17 9.94 5.37
CA THR A 223 14.43 10.16 6.79
C THR A 223 15.18 8.99 7.44
N GLY A 224 15.43 7.93 6.67
CA GLY A 224 16.15 6.74 7.11
C GLY A 224 17.61 6.72 6.68
N THR A 225 18.27 5.57 6.84
CA THR A 225 19.67 5.31 6.45
C THR A 225 19.79 4.39 5.23
N GLY A 226 18.67 4.03 4.60
CA GLY A 226 18.64 3.17 3.41
C GLY A 226 19.42 3.78 2.24
N THR A 227 20.02 2.93 1.42
CA THR A 227 20.71 3.37 0.22
C THR A 227 19.74 3.65 -0.93
N ILE A 228 20.06 4.65 -1.76
CA ILE A 228 19.38 4.91 -3.02
C ILE A 228 20.38 4.66 -4.14
N THR A 229 20.10 3.67 -5.02
CA THR A 229 21.02 3.38 -6.11
C THR A 229 20.93 4.44 -7.21
N THR A 230 19.71 4.83 -7.59
CA THR A 230 19.50 5.87 -8.62
C THR A 230 18.42 6.84 -8.15
N LEU A 231 18.75 8.13 -8.15
CA LEU A 231 17.81 9.22 -7.85
C LEU A 231 17.72 10.14 -9.08
N THR A 232 16.52 10.29 -9.62
CA THR A 232 16.23 11.24 -10.70
C THR A 232 15.18 12.23 -10.23
N VAL A 233 15.49 13.52 -10.25
CA VAL A 233 14.56 14.59 -9.89
C VAL A 233 14.28 15.44 -11.14
N SER A 234 13.02 15.44 -11.59
CA SER A 234 12.55 16.16 -12.76
C SER A 234 11.38 17.06 -12.38
N ASN A 235 11.67 18.31 -12.04
CA ASN A 235 10.73 19.34 -11.58
C ASN A 235 10.03 19.07 -10.22
N GLY A 236 10.44 18.04 -9.49
CA GLY A 236 9.96 17.73 -8.15
C GLY A 236 10.95 18.13 -7.06
N SER A 237 10.75 17.59 -5.86
CA SER A 237 11.64 17.82 -4.73
C SER A 237 12.03 16.50 -4.06
N ALA A 238 13.33 16.29 -3.87
CA ALA A 238 13.87 15.23 -3.03
C ALA A 238 14.48 15.86 -1.76
N VAL A 239 13.89 15.57 -0.62
CA VAL A 239 14.26 16.16 0.68
C VAL A 239 14.90 15.10 1.57
N PHE A 240 16.13 15.34 1.97
CA PHE A 240 16.84 14.48 2.91
C PHE A 240 16.78 15.12 4.30
N ARG A 241 16.08 14.44 5.20
CA ARG A 241 15.96 14.84 6.59
C ARG A 241 16.63 13.80 7.46
N ASP A 242 17.34 14.28 8.42
CA ASP A 242 18.09 13.42 9.29
C ASP A 242 17.46 13.31 10.67
N ASN A 243 17.22 12.06 11.08
CA ASN A 243 16.91 11.69 12.46
C ASN A 243 17.77 10.53 12.97
N GLN A 244 18.76 10.06 12.20
CA GLN A 244 19.54 8.86 12.52
C GLN A 244 21.03 9.15 12.50
N SER A 245 21.80 8.38 13.24
CA SER A 245 23.24 8.55 13.41
C SER A 245 24.09 8.10 12.21
N ASP A 246 23.50 7.37 11.26
CA ASP A 246 24.21 6.76 10.15
C ASP A 246 23.78 7.46 8.84
N GLY A 247 24.73 7.92 8.05
CA GLY A 247 24.47 8.71 6.85
C GLY A 247 23.73 7.95 5.73
N VAL A 248 23.17 8.71 4.80
CA VAL A 248 22.51 8.18 3.58
C VAL A 248 23.52 8.09 2.45
N THR A 249 23.46 7.02 1.66
CA THR A 249 24.24 6.87 0.43
C THR A 249 23.34 6.91 -0.79
N VAL A 250 23.63 7.81 -1.72
CA VAL A 250 23.03 7.89 -3.05
C VAL A 250 24.10 7.56 -4.08
N THR A 251 23.94 6.46 -4.83
CA THR A 251 24.99 6.07 -5.78
C THR A 251 25.02 6.97 -7.01
N ASN A 252 23.88 7.19 -7.65
CA ASN A 252 23.76 8.05 -8.82
C ASN A 252 22.64 9.08 -8.60
N ALA A 253 22.90 10.34 -8.89
CA ALA A 253 21.89 11.40 -8.79
C ALA A 253 21.86 12.23 -10.08
N THR A 254 20.66 12.47 -10.61
CA THR A 254 20.42 13.33 -11.77
C THR A 254 19.31 14.33 -11.45
N ILE A 255 19.54 15.61 -11.74
CA ILE A 255 18.55 16.67 -11.57
C ILE A 255 18.25 17.26 -12.94
N ASN A 256 17.02 17.10 -13.41
CA ASN A 256 16.53 17.66 -14.67
C ASN A 256 15.50 18.78 -14.39
N GLY A 257 15.89 19.80 -13.65
CA GLY A 257 14.98 20.75 -13.01
C GLY A 257 14.55 20.26 -11.63
N GLY A 258 13.90 21.08 -10.81
CA GLY A 258 13.52 20.71 -9.45
C GLY A 258 14.66 20.86 -8.43
N THR A 259 14.57 20.15 -7.30
CA THR A 259 15.45 20.40 -6.16
C THR A 259 15.84 19.11 -5.44
N ILE A 260 17.12 18.98 -5.10
CA ILE A 260 17.59 18.10 -4.03
C ILE A 260 17.84 19.00 -2.82
N ASP A 261 17.06 18.82 -1.76
CA ASP A 261 17.12 19.62 -0.54
C ASP A 261 17.81 18.84 0.58
N LEU A 262 19.01 19.29 0.93
CA LEU A 262 19.83 18.78 2.01
C LEU A 262 19.82 19.72 3.22
N SER A 263 19.08 20.84 3.17
CA SER A 263 19.14 21.90 4.17
C SER A 263 18.71 21.46 5.58
N SER A 264 17.87 20.42 5.66
CA SER A 264 17.44 19.85 6.94
C SER A 264 18.30 18.66 7.38
N SER A 265 19.34 18.30 6.64
CA SER A 265 20.23 17.20 7.00
C SER A 265 21.32 17.66 7.95
N LEU A 266 21.43 16.99 9.09
CA LEU A 266 22.51 17.15 10.06
C LEU A 266 23.59 16.07 9.87
N GLN A 267 23.39 15.11 8.99
CA GLN A 267 24.22 13.92 8.80
C GLN A 267 25.03 13.97 7.51
N ASN A 268 25.91 13.01 7.41
CA ASN A 268 26.71 12.82 6.21
C ASN A 268 25.86 12.19 5.11
N ILE A 269 25.66 12.91 4.04
CA ILE A 269 25.07 12.36 2.80
C ILE A 269 26.20 12.11 1.82
N THR A 270 26.33 10.87 1.37
CA THR A 270 27.35 10.46 0.41
C THR A 270 26.74 10.27 -0.96
N PHE A 271 27.17 11.07 -1.93
CA PHE A 271 26.94 10.80 -3.34
C PHE A 271 28.16 10.07 -3.88
N THR A 272 28.00 8.80 -4.21
CA THR A 272 29.13 7.96 -4.67
C THR A 272 29.65 8.44 -6.02
N ASN A 273 28.75 8.85 -6.92
CA ASN A 273 29.09 9.45 -8.20
C ASN A 273 28.70 10.92 -8.22
N ASN A 274 29.24 11.66 -9.19
CA ASN A 274 28.90 13.07 -9.36
C ASN A 274 27.39 13.27 -9.55
N ILE A 275 26.86 14.34 -8.95
CA ILE A 275 25.51 14.78 -9.22
C ILE A 275 25.48 15.40 -10.61
N ILE A 276 24.68 14.82 -11.53
CA ILE A 276 24.47 15.37 -12.85
C ILE A 276 23.34 16.39 -12.78
N SER A 277 23.62 17.67 -13.02
CA SER A 277 22.61 18.73 -13.01
C SER A 277 22.38 19.27 -14.43
N ASN A 278 21.17 19.08 -14.92
CA ASN A 278 20.67 19.59 -16.22
C ASN A 278 19.63 20.72 -15.98
N GLY A 279 19.88 21.58 -15.00
CA GLY A 279 19.00 22.69 -14.67
C GLY A 279 18.10 22.40 -13.45
N GLY A 280 18.61 22.47 -12.30
CA GLY A 280 17.91 22.30 -11.00
C GLY A 280 18.81 22.82 -9.89
N ALA A 281 18.40 22.67 -8.66
CA ALA A 281 19.13 23.16 -7.50
C ALA A 281 19.47 22.05 -6.51
N VAL A 282 20.63 22.14 -5.91
CA VAL A 282 20.99 21.42 -4.69
C VAL A 282 21.07 22.45 -3.55
N LEU A 283 20.20 22.33 -2.56
CA LEU A 283 20.26 23.17 -1.37
C LEU A 283 21.23 22.52 -0.37
N PRO A 284 22.30 23.21 0.03
CA PRO A 284 23.33 22.62 0.87
C PRO A 284 22.85 22.40 2.30
N PRO A 285 23.45 21.48 3.05
CA PRO A 285 23.12 21.23 4.44
C PRO A 285 23.52 22.42 5.32
N LEU A 286 22.71 22.68 6.35
CA LEU A 286 22.99 23.74 7.33
C LEU A 286 24.09 23.36 8.35
N GLY A 287 24.36 22.07 8.53
CA GLY A 287 25.31 21.60 9.53
C GLY A 287 25.98 20.26 9.24
N GLY A 288 25.57 19.55 8.20
CA GLY A 288 26.16 18.27 7.82
C GLY A 288 27.27 18.40 6.77
N THR A 289 27.92 17.28 6.48
CA THR A 289 28.90 17.17 5.37
C THR A 289 28.25 16.45 4.20
N VAL A 290 28.42 16.99 3.01
CA VAL A 290 28.13 16.27 1.76
C VAL A 290 29.44 15.78 1.19
N ALA A 291 29.59 14.47 1.10
CA ALA A 291 30.72 13.86 0.42
C ALA A 291 30.29 13.56 -1.04
N ILE A 292 30.96 14.16 -2.00
CA ILE A 292 30.81 13.83 -3.42
C ILE A 292 32.15 13.23 -3.83
N SER A 293 32.11 11.96 -4.25
CA SER A 293 33.28 11.34 -4.86
C SER A 293 33.40 11.81 -6.31
N TYR A 294 34.57 12.29 -6.70
CA TYR A 294 34.88 12.74 -8.06
C TYR A 294 35.52 11.61 -8.85
#